data_6cfe5fcd27d84e3ba587bfe659e3f2cc
#
_entry.id   6cfe5fcd27d84e3ba587bfe659e3f2cc
#
_cell.length_a   1.000
_cell.length_b   1.000
_cell.length_c   1.000
_cell.angle_alpha   90.00
_cell.angle_beta   90.00
_cell.angle_gamma   90.00
#
_symmetry.space_group_name_H-M   'P 1'
#
loop_
_entity.id
_entity.type
_entity.pdbx_description
1 polymer ?
#
loop_
_entity_poly.entity_id
_entity_poly.type
_entity_poly.pdbx_seq_one_letter_code
_entity_poly.pdbx_strand_id
1 'polypeptide(L)'
;MELRIYTDLQKQQPLTRWLADLKDVRARAQIRARLARVGAGNFGDCKPLRDGVQELKIDYGPGYRVYLSRQGPVMVLLLCGSDKSDQTKAINQAIEYLNDWKQRGKP
;
A
#
# COMPACT_ATOMS: atom_id res chain seq x y z
N MET A 1 8.25 -8.56 9.67
CA MET A 1 6.81 -8.20 9.59
C MET A 1 6.12 -9.06 8.54
N GLU A 2 4.92 -9.53 8.84
CA GLU A 2 4.08 -10.17 7.83
C GLU A 2 3.49 -9.10 6.91
N LEU A 3 3.66 -9.24 5.59
CA LEU A 3 2.99 -8.39 4.62
C LEU A 3 1.78 -9.13 4.07
N ARG A 4 0.61 -8.53 4.19
CA ARG A 4 -0.62 -9.10 3.66
C ARG A 4 -1.21 -8.12 2.65
N ILE A 5 -1.54 -8.61 1.45
CA ILE A 5 -2.10 -7.76 0.40
C ILE A 5 -3.63 -7.78 0.53
N TYR A 6 -4.23 -6.57 0.63
CA TYR A 6 -5.67 -6.46 0.64
C TYR A 6 -6.26 -7.09 -0.64
N THR A 7 -7.22 -7.95 -0.43
CA THR A 7 -7.96 -8.67 -1.48
C THR A 7 -9.45 -8.43 -1.26
N ASP A 8 -10.15 -7.95 -2.29
CA ASP A 8 -11.58 -7.68 -2.18
C ASP A 8 -12.43 -8.95 -2.32
N LEU A 9 -13.76 -8.78 -2.27
CA LEU A 9 -14.71 -9.91 -2.35
C LEU A 9 -14.66 -10.62 -3.70
N GLN A 10 -14.25 -9.93 -4.76
CA GLN A 10 -14.07 -10.50 -6.10
C GLN A 10 -12.67 -11.06 -6.30
N LYS A 11 -11.88 -11.16 -5.23
CA LYS A 11 -10.49 -11.65 -5.24
C LYS A 11 -9.54 -10.78 -6.05
N GLN A 12 -9.88 -9.49 -6.20
CA GLN A 12 -9.00 -8.51 -6.82
C GLN A 12 -8.07 -7.91 -5.78
N GLN A 13 -6.82 -7.66 -6.19
CA GLN A 13 -5.80 -7.04 -5.34
C GLN A 13 -5.40 -5.70 -5.96
N PRO A 14 -5.92 -4.57 -5.44
CA PRO A 14 -5.65 -3.26 -6.04
C PRO A 14 -4.16 -2.95 -6.15
N LEU A 15 -3.37 -3.26 -5.13
CA LEU A 15 -1.93 -3.01 -5.18
C LEU A 15 -1.24 -3.83 -6.26
N THR A 16 -1.56 -5.12 -6.36
CA THR A 16 -0.97 -6.01 -7.35
C THR A 16 -1.27 -5.52 -8.76
N ARG A 17 -2.52 -5.13 -9.00
CA ARG A 17 -2.96 -4.63 -10.29
C ARG A 17 -2.26 -3.31 -10.65
N TRP A 18 -2.18 -2.39 -9.69
CA TRP A 18 -1.50 -1.11 -9.89
C TRP A 18 -0.04 -1.31 -10.25
N LEU A 19 0.66 -2.20 -9.54
CA LEU A 19 2.06 -2.52 -9.85
C LEU A 19 2.21 -3.11 -11.24
N ALA A 20 1.32 -4.02 -11.63
CA ALA A 20 1.36 -4.65 -12.94
C ALA A 20 1.14 -3.65 -14.08
N ASP A 21 0.32 -2.63 -13.83
CA ASP A 21 0.00 -1.60 -14.83
C ASP A 21 1.08 -0.52 -14.96
N LEU A 22 2.05 -0.46 -14.06
CA LEU A 22 3.17 0.48 -14.18
C LEU A 22 4.06 0.06 -15.34
N LYS A 23 4.23 0.96 -16.30
CA LYS A 23 5.05 0.71 -17.49
C LYS A 23 6.54 0.77 -17.19
N ASP A 24 6.95 1.57 -16.21
CA ASP A 24 8.34 1.73 -15.82
C ASP A 24 8.80 0.54 -14.98
N VAL A 25 9.61 -0.32 -15.58
CA VAL A 25 10.14 -1.54 -14.93
C VAL A 25 10.99 -1.19 -13.71
N ARG A 26 11.77 -0.10 -13.79
CA ARG A 26 12.62 0.34 -12.67
C ARG A 26 11.77 0.85 -11.52
N ALA A 27 10.67 1.52 -11.80
CA ALA A 27 9.74 1.97 -10.77
C ALA A 27 9.17 0.77 -10.02
N ARG A 28 8.74 -0.27 -10.73
CA ARG A 28 8.25 -1.50 -10.07
C ARG A 28 9.30 -2.11 -9.17
N ALA A 29 10.56 -2.16 -9.62
CA ALA A 29 11.65 -2.72 -8.83
C ALA A 29 11.92 -1.88 -7.57
N GLN A 30 11.89 -0.55 -7.68
CA GLN A 30 12.06 0.35 -6.56
C GLN A 30 10.95 0.18 -5.51
N ILE A 31 9.71 0.06 -5.96
CA ILE A 31 8.57 -0.13 -5.07
C ILE A 31 8.68 -1.48 -4.36
N ARG A 32 8.98 -2.55 -5.09
CA ARG A 32 9.16 -3.88 -4.49
C ARG A 32 10.28 -3.92 -3.47
N ALA A 33 11.39 -3.23 -3.75
CA ALA A 33 12.52 -3.14 -2.81
C ALA A 33 12.10 -2.44 -1.52
N ARG A 34 11.30 -1.36 -1.62
CA ARG A 34 10.78 -0.67 -0.44
C ARG A 34 9.84 -1.56 0.36
N LEU A 35 8.97 -2.31 -0.30
CA LEU A 35 8.07 -3.25 0.38
C LEU A 35 8.86 -4.37 1.09
N ALA A 36 9.92 -4.86 0.47
CA ALA A 36 10.79 -5.84 1.11
C ALA A 36 11.42 -5.30 2.40
N ARG A 37 11.83 -4.03 2.42
CA ARG A 37 12.34 -3.37 3.62
C ARG A 37 11.27 -3.27 4.71
N VAL A 38 10.03 -2.96 4.34
CA VAL A 38 8.91 -2.94 5.28
C VAL A 38 8.74 -4.33 5.90
N GLY A 39 8.81 -5.37 5.09
CA GLY A 39 8.77 -6.75 5.58
C GLY A 39 9.88 -7.07 6.57
N ALA A 40 11.04 -6.44 6.43
CA ALA A 40 12.16 -6.56 7.37
C ALA A 40 12.03 -5.63 8.59
N GLY A 41 10.95 -4.86 8.70
CA GLY A 41 10.71 -3.94 9.80
C GLY A 41 11.21 -2.52 9.57
N ASN A 42 11.76 -2.23 8.40
CA ASN A 42 12.28 -0.90 8.06
C ASN A 42 11.26 -0.17 7.16
N PHE A 43 10.53 0.78 7.73
CA PHE A 43 9.51 1.52 6.99
C PHE A 43 10.07 2.70 6.20
N GLY A 44 11.21 3.27 6.60
CA GLY A 44 11.78 4.42 5.91
C GLY A 44 10.84 5.62 5.93
N ASP A 45 10.69 6.28 4.78
CA ASP A 45 9.82 7.44 4.63
C ASP A 45 8.35 6.99 4.59
N CYS A 46 7.76 6.90 5.77
CA CYS A 46 6.38 6.45 5.98
C CYS A 46 5.73 7.32 7.04
N LYS A 47 4.55 7.85 6.73
CA LYS A 47 3.85 8.74 7.67
C LYS A 47 2.39 8.34 7.83
N PRO A 48 1.81 8.55 9.02
CA PRO A 48 0.37 8.34 9.20
C PRO A 48 -0.41 9.44 8.48
N LEU A 49 -1.54 9.06 7.91
CA LEU A 49 -2.48 9.98 7.30
C LEU A 49 -3.70 10.12 8.20
N ARG A 50 -4.75 9.35 7.93
CA ARG A 50 -5.98 9.34 8.72
C ARG A 50 -6.63 7.96 8.66
N ASP A 51 -7.52 7.70 9.60
CA ASP A 51 -8.37 6.50 9.63
C ASP A 51 -7.57 5.18 9.59
N GLY A 52 -6.35 5.19 10.17
CA GLY A 52 -5.52 4.00 10.24
C GLY A 52 -4.67 3.74 9.00
N VAL A 53 -4.73 4.61 8.01
CA VAL A 53 -3.93 4.50 6.78
C VAL A 53 -2.63 5.27 6.93
N GLN A 54 -1.54 4.66 6.46
CA GLN A 54 -0.22 5.28 6.40
C GLN A 54 0.25 5.33 4.95
N GLU A 55 1.08 6.31 4.64
CA GLU A 55 1.64 6.53 3.32
C GLU A 55 3.13 6.18 3.32
N LEU A 56 3.50 5.21 2.50
CA LEU A 56 4.89 4.87 2.20
C LEU A 56 5.28 5.62 0.93
N LYS A 57 6.22 6.56 1.04
CA LYS A 57 6.64 7.38 -0.10
C LYS A 57 7.87 6.76 -0.75
N ILE A 58 7.81 6.60 -2.07
CA ILE A 58 8.93 6.13 -2.88
C ILE A 58 9.37 7.29 -3.78
N ASP A 59 10.55 7.83 -3.48
CA ASP A 59 11.13 8.99 -4.17
C ASP A 59 11.87 8.53 -5.43
N TYR A 60 11.09 8.24 -6.46
CA TYR A 60 11.59 7.80 -7.75
C TYR A 60 10.62 8.26 -8.84
N GLY A 61 11.14 8.76 -9.98
CA GLY A 61 10.32 9.23 -11.09
C GLY A 61 9.34 10.32 -10.67
N PRO A 62 8.05 10.20 -11.04
CA PRO A 62 7.03 11.20 -10.66
C PRO A 62 6.68 11.17 -9.17
N GLY A 63 7.28 10.27 -8.42
CA GLY A 63 6.93 10.05 -7.01
C GLY A 63 5.77 9.06 -6.87
N TYR A 64 6.06 7.91 -6.25
CA TYR A 64 5.06 6.88 -6.03
C TYR A 64 4.73 6.75 -4.55
N ARG A 65 3.54 6.25 -4.25
CA ARG A 65 3.09 6.00 -2.89
C ARG A 65 2.43 4.64 -2.80
N VAL A 66 2.69 3.95 -1.70
CA VAL A 66 1.94 2.76 -1.33
C VAL A 66 1.22 3.06 -0.01
N TYR A 67 -0.08 2.80 0.02
CA TYR A 67 -0.89 3.03 1.20
C TYR A 67 -1.05 1.71 1.93
N LEU A 68 -0.82 1.75 3.23
CA LEU A 68 -0.79 0.57 4.07
C LEU A 68 -1.40 0.85 5.43
N SER A 69 -1.65 -0.19 6.20
CA SER A 69 -2.11 -0.08 7.58
C SER A 69 -1.38 -1.09 8.44
N ARG A 70 -0.74 -0.62 9.52
CA ARG A 70 -0.11 -1.51 10.49
C ARG A 70 -1.19 -2.12 11.36
N GLN A 71 -1.21 -3.44 11.44
CA GLN A 71 -2.18 -4.19 12.22
C GLN A 71 -1.44 -4.97 13.30
N GLY A 72 -1.39 -4.38 14.50
CA GLY A 72 -0.62 -4.93 15.60
C GLY A 72 0.89 -4.85 15.37
N PRO A 73 1.69 -5.59 16.15
CA PRO A 73 3.15 -5.44 16.12
C PRO A 73 3.84 -6.16 14.97
N VAL A 74 3.17 -7.08 14.27
CA VAL A 74 3.84 -7.98 13.33
C VAL A 74 3.26 -8.03 11.92
N MET A 75 2.13 -7.34 11.66
CA MET A 75 1.46 -7.43 10.36
C MET A 75 1.21 -6.06 9.75
N VAL A 76 1.42 -5.97 8.43
CA VAL A 76 1.11 -4.79 7.63
C VAL A 76 0.17 -5.21 6.51
N LEU A 77 -0.96 -4.50 6.41
CA LEU A 77 -1.92 -4.69 5.32
C LEU A 77 -1.59 -3.68 4.21
N LEU A 78 -1.28 -4.18 3.03
CA LEU A 78 -0.96 -3.36 1.86
C LEU A 78 -2.25 -3.12 1.07
N LEU A 79 -2.63 -1.85 0.90
CA LEU A 79 -3.96 -1.49 0.40
C LEU A 79 -3.98 -1.16 -1.08
N CYS A 80 -3.23 -0.15 -1.50
CA CYS A 80 -3.18 0.27 -2.90
C CYS A 80 -1.98 1.19 -3.12
N GLY A 81 -1.80 1.64 -4.35
CA GLY A 81 -0.75 2.57 -4.71
C GLY A 81 -1.24 3.70 -5.59
N SER A 82 -0.42 4.74 -5.70
CA SER A 82 -0.66 5.85 -6.61
C SER A 82 0.65 6.54 -6.97
N ASP A 83 0.59 7.38 -8.01
CA ASP A 83 1.61 8.40 -8.19
C ASP A 83 1.16 9.70 -7.50
N LYS A 84 1.96 10.76 -7.66
CA LYS A 84 1.70 12.04 -7.02
C LYS A 84 0.38 12.69 -7.48
N SER A 85 -0.03 12.46 -8.73
CA SER A 85 -1.22 13.12 -9.29
C SER A 85 -2.54 12.56 -8.77
N ASP A 86 -2.56 11.32 -8.29
CA ASP A 86 -3.77 10.61 -7.85
C ASP A 86 -3.88 10.42 -6.35
N GLN A 87 -3.11 11.17 -5.56
CA GLN A 87 -3.02 10.95 -4.11
C GLN A 87 -4.38 11.00 -3.39
N THR A 88 -5.16 12.05 -3.61
CA THR A 88 -6.43 12.23 -2.89
C THR A 88 -7.39 11.08 -3.14
N LYS A 89 -7.54 10.69 -4.40
CA LYS A 89 -8.39 9.57 -4.78
C LYS A 89 -7.91 8.27 -4.15
N ALA A 90 -6.60 8.02 -4.19
CA ALA A 90 -6.02 6.79 -3.66
C ALA A 90 -6.13 6.69 -2.14
N ILE A 91 -5.98 7.80 -1.43
CA ILE A 91 -6.16 7.84 0.03
C ILE A 91 -7.58 7.46 0.40
N ASN A 92 -8.58 8.03 -0.28
CA ASN A 92 -9.97 7.70 -0.05
C ASN A 92 -10.27 6.23 -0.33
N GLN A 93 -9.72 5.69 -1.41
CA GLN A 93 -9.85 4.27 -1.72
C GLN A 93 -9.19 3.38 -0.68
N ALA A 94 -8.00 3.76 -0.20
CA ALA A 94 -7.30 3.00 0.83
C ALA A 94 -8.12 2.90 2.11
N ILE A 95 -8.77 4.00 2.50
CA ILE A 95 -9.64 4.03 3.68
C ILE A 95 -10.84 3.09 3.49
N GLU A 96 -11.45 3.10 2.31
CA GLU A 96 -12.55 2.19 1.99
C GLU A 96 -12.11 0.73 2.04
N TYR A 97 -10.95 0.41 1.48
CA TYR A 97 -10.40 -0.95 1.51
C TYR A 97 -10.13 -1.42 2.93
N LEU A 98 -9.55 -0.55 3.76
CA LEU A 98 -9.28 -0.89 5.15
C LEU A 98 -10.58 -1.16 5.91
N ASN A 99 -11.60 -0.32 5.71
CA ASN A 99 -12.90 -0.50 6.34
C ASN A 99 -13.57 -1.81 5.90
N ASP A 100 -13.53 -2.11 4.62
CA ASP A 100 -14.04 -3.37 4.08
C ASP A 100 -13.33 -4.57 4.71
N TRP A 101 -12.01 -4.53 4.78
CA TRP A 101 -11.22 -5.61 5.38
C TRP A 101 -11.59 -5.84 6.85
N LYS A 102 -11.75 -4.75 7.62
CA LYS A 102 -12.16 -4.84 9.02
C LYS A 102 -13.55 -5.41 9.18
N GLN A 103 -14.51 -4.96 8.34
CA GLN A 103 -15.89 -5.43 8.39
C GLN A 103 -16.03 -6.91 8.05
N ARG A 104 -15.14 -7.42 7.21
CA ARG A 104 -15.12 -8.85 6.86
C ARG A 104 -14.36 -9.71 7.87
N GLY A 105 -14.00 -9.16 9.02
CA GLY A 105 -13.31 -9.90 10.06
C GLY A 105 -11.80 -10.01 9.88
N LYS A 106 -11.21 -9.09 9.14
CA LYS A 106 -9.76 -8.98 8.95
C LYS A 106 -9.15 -10.23 8.29
N PRO A 107 -9.66 -10.60 7.12
CA PRO A 107 -9.09 -11.76 6.42
C PRO A 107 -7.65 -11.51 5.98
#